data_ab0fd453559e17cef578335282a7f8b3
#
_entry.id   ab0fd453559e17cef578335282a7f8b3
#
_cell.length_a   1.000
_cell.length_b   1.000
_cell.length_c   1.000
_cell.angle_alpha   90.00
_cell.angle_beta   90.00
_cell.angle_gamma   90.00
#
_symmetry.space_group_name_H-M   'P 1'
#
loop_
_entity.id
_entity.type
_entity.pdbx_description
1 polymer ?
#
loop_
_entity_poly.entity_id
_entity_poly.type
_entity_poly.pdbx_seq_one_letter_code
_entity_poly.pdbx_strand_id
1 'polypeptide(L)'
;LPKTTSVENVELPLMYNPAISAKERFDRSVKALQRVGLGDRLYHKSNQMSGGQMQRVAIARALVNNPSVLLADEATGNLDTRTSFEILTLFQELHADGMTIIFVTHNPEIASYSSRTITLRDGLVRADKQNDNILSAAETLKTLPVPKDE
;
A
#
# COMPACT_ATOMS: atom_id res chain seq x y z
N LEU A 1 -13.21 7.34 0.75
CA LEU A 1 -14.28 8.32 0.99
C LEU A 1 -14.79 8.85 -0.35
N PRO A 2 -16.04 8.58 -0.76
CA PRO A 2 -16.48 8.76 -2.16
C PRO A 2 -16.61 10.22 -2.64
N LYS A 3 -16.64 11.19 -1.73
CA LYS A 3 -16.83 12.61 -2.08
C LYS A 3 -15.56 13.47 -1.95
N THR A 4 -14.49 12.92 -1.37
CA THR A 4 -13.21 13.62 -1.15
C THR A 4 -12.25 13.36 -2.31
N THR A 5 -11.38 14.33 -2.59
CA THR A 5 -10.24 14.17 -3.48
C THR A 5 -9.15 13.30 -2.85
N SER A 6 -8.19 12.84 -3.65
CA SER A 6 -7.05 12.06 -3.14
C SER A 6 -6.29 12.79 -2.05
N VAL A 7 -5.98 14.07 -2.27
CA VAL A 7 -5.24 14.88 -1.29
C VAL A 7 -6.02 15.10 -0.01
N GLU A 8 -7.31 15.43 -0.08
CA GLU A 8 -8.19 15.56 1.09
C GLU A 8 -8.30 14.26 1.88
N ASN A 9 -8.36 13.12 1.18
CA ASN A 9 -8.40 11.80 1.81
C ASN A 9 -7.14 11.49 2.62
N VAL A 10 -5.97 11.80 2.05
CA VAL A 10 -4.67 11.60 2.70
C VAL A 10 -4.43 12.59 3.82
N GLU A 11 -5.00 13.80 3.75
CA GLU A 11 -4.89 14.85 4.77
C GLU A 11 -5.62 14.51 6.08
N LEU A 12 -6.67 13.68 6.02
CA LEU A 12 -7.52 13.38 7.17
C LEU A 12 -6.79 13.02 8.47
N PRO A 13 -5.80 12.09 8.49
CA PRO A 13 -5.11 11.74 9.73
C PRO A 13 -4.34 12.93 10.35
N LEU A 14 -3.92 13.88 9.53
CA LEU A 14 -3.19 15.07 9.98
C LEU A 14 -4.10 16.13 10.61
N MET A 15 -5.41 16.12 10.30
CA MET A 15 -6.39 17.07 10.84
C MET A 15 -6.62 16.89 12.36
N TYR A 16 -6.32 15.70 12.89
CA TYR A 16 -6.42 15.43 14.33
C TYR A 16 -5.26 16.01 15.16
N ASN A 17 -4.22 16.55 14.51
CA ASN A 17 -3.12 17.22 15.17
C ASN A 17 -3.21 18.74 14.96
N PRO A 18 -3.68 19.51 15.95
CA PRO A 18 -3.86 20.97 15.81
C PRO A 18 -2.55 21.74 15.65
N ALA A 19 -1.40 21.14 15.96
CA ALA A 19 -0.09 21.77 15.80
C ALA A 19 0.36 21.81 14.32
N ILE A 20 -0.26 21.03 13.41
CA ILE A 20 0.10 21.00 12.00
C ILE A 20 -0.74 22.01 11.23
N SER A 21 -0.09 23.00 10.61
CA SER A 21 -0.76 24.01 9.79
C SER A 21 -1.46 23.42 8.56
N ALA A 22 -2.46 24.09 8.00
CA ALA A 22 -3.13 23.66 6.78
C ALA A 22 -2.16 23.49 5.60
N LYS A 23 -1.20 24.41 5.46
CA LYS A 23 -0.15 24.31 4.44
C LYS A 23 0.70 23.05 4.62
N GLU A 24 1.14 22.79 5.84
CA GLU A 24 1.99 21.63 6.14
C GLU A 24 1.23 20.32 5.94
N ARG A 25 -0.08 20.25 6.29
CA ARG A 25 -0.93 19.08 6.01
C ARG A 25 -1.00 18.80 4.51
N PHE A 26 -1.25 19.83 3.72
CA PHE A 26 -1.29 19.74 2.26
C PHE A 26 0.05 19.23 1.70
N ASP A 27 1.17 19.86 2.07
CA ASP A 27 2.51 19.51 1.59
C ASP A 27 2.88 18.06 1.95
N ARG A 28 2.56 17.58 3.16
CA ARG A 28 2.77 16.19 3.57
C ARG A 28 1.89 15.23 2.77
N SER A 29 0.64 15.59 2.51
CA SER A 29 -0.29 14.76 1.74
C SER A 29 0.13 14.62 0.28
N VAL A 30 0.62 15.71 -0.33
CA VAL A 30 1.19 15.70 -1.68
C VAL A 30 2.41 14.77 -1.75
N LYS A 31 3.34 14.88 -0.80
CA LYS A 31 4.52 13.99 -0.74
C LYS A 31 4.14 12.53 -0.56
N ALA A 32 3.14 12.23 0.28
CA ALA A 32 2.66 10.86 0.46
C ALA A 32 2.04 10.29 -0.82
N LEU A 33 1.25 11.09 -1.56
CA LEU A 33 0.70 10.69 -2.86
C LEU A 33 1.78 10.49 -3.93
N GLN A 34 2.77 11.39 -3.99
CA GLN A 34 3.92 11.21 -4.89
C GLN A 34 4.69 9.92 -4.61
N ARG A 35 4.88 9.57 -3.33
CA ARG A 35 5.58 8.34 -2.91
C ARG A 35 4.90 7.06 -3.40
N VAL A 36 3.58 7.08 -3.57
CA VAL A 36 2.80 5.95 -4.10
C VAL A 36 2.50 6.07 -5.60
N GLY A 37 3.13 7.02 -6.31
CA GLY A 37 2.97 7.20 -7.76
C GLY A 37 1.68 7.89 -8.19
N LEU A 38 1.06 8.72 -7.32
CA LEU A 38 -0.19 9.44 -7.58
C LEU A 38 -0.04 10.97 -7.52
N GLY A 39 1.16 11.49 -7.81
CA GLY A 39 1.41 12.93 -7.79
C GLY A 39 0.62 13.73 -8.82
N ASP A 40 0.17 13.12 -9.91
CA ASP A 40 -0.68 13.68 -10.96
C ASP A 40 -2.19 13.52 -10.67
N ARG A 41 -2.57 12.84 -9.58
CA ARG A 41 -3.95 12.49 -9.23
C ARG A 41 -4.45 13.15 -7.96
N LEU A 42 -3.87 14.26 -7.54
CA LEU A 42 -4.16 14.94 -6.26
C LEU A 42 -5.64 15.28 -6.09
N TYR A 43 -6.27 15.77 -7.14
CA TYR A 43 -7.66 16.27 -7.11
C TYR A 43 -8.69 15.28 -7.68
N HIS A 44 -8.28 14.05 -8.02
CA HIS A 44 -9.21 13.03 -8.48
C HIS A 44 -10.02 12.48 -7.30
N LYS A 45 -11.30 12.24 -7.55
CA LYS A 45 -12.23 11.59 -6.60
C LYS A 45 -12.23 10.08 -6.81
N SER A 46 -12.71 9.32 -5.84
CA SER A 46 -12.73 7.84 -5.90
C SER A 46 -13.43 7.28 -7.15
N ASN A 47 -14.47 7.94 -7.65
CA ASN A 47 -15.19 7.53 -8.86
C ASN A 47 -14.43 7.82 -10.18
N GLN A 48 -13.29 8.47 -10.10
CA GLN A 48 -12.40 8.80 -11.22
C GLN A 48 -11.10 7.98 -11.17
N MET A 49 -11.05 6.96 -10.29
CA MET A 49 -9.84 6.19 -10.01
C MET A 49 -10.10 4.69 -10.13
N SER A 50 -9.09 3.95 -10.61
CA SER A 50 -9.12 2.48 -10.59
C SER A 50 -9.04 1.93 -9.16
N GLY A 51 -9.35 0.64 -8.97
CA GLY A 51 -9.20 -0.04 -7.67
C GLY A 51 -7.79 0.06 -7.12
N GLY A 52 -6.79 -0.15 -7.95
CA GLY A 52 -5.37 -0.02 -7.56
C GLY A 52 -4.98 1.41 -7.19
N GLN A 53 -5.48 2.41 -7.91
CA GLN A 53 -5.27 3.82 -7.55
C GLN A 53 -5.92 4.15 -6.21
N MET A 54 -7.13 3.69 -5.95
CA MET A 54 -7.80 3.86 -4.65
C MET A 54 -7.01 3.18 -3.52
N GLN A 55 -6.45 2.00 -3.77
CA GLN A 55 -5.59 1.31 -2.80
C GLN A 55 -4.31 2.09 -2.52
N ARG A 56 -3.66 2.67 -3.54
CA ARG A 56 -2.50 3.55 -3.36
C ARG A 56 -2.83 4.81 -2.55
N VAL A 57 -4.03 5.41 -2.73
CA VAL A 57 -4.50 6.51 -1.86
C VAL A 57 -4.64 6.06 -0.41
N ALA A 58 -5.18 4.86 -0.16
CA ALA A 58 -5.30 4.31 1.19
C ALA A 58 -3.91 4.08 1.84
N ILE A 59 -2.94 3.59 1.07
CA ILE A 59 -1.56 3.44 1.52
C ILE A 59 -0.93 4.81 1.80
N ALA A 60 -1.07 5.80 0.91
CA ALA A 60 -0.56 7.15 1.13
C ALA A 60 -1.14 7.78 2.41
N ARG A 61 -2.44 7.59 2.66
CA ARG A 61 -3.10 8.02 3.90
C ARG A 61 -2.50 7.35 5.14
N ALA A 62 -2.15 6.08 5.07
CA ALA A 62 -1.49 5.38 6.18
C ALA A 62 -0.05 5.88 6.40
N LEU A 63 0.64 6.29 5.34
CA LEU A 63 2.03 6.75 5.37
C LEU A 63 2.19 8.21 5.82
N VAL A 64 1.15 9.05 5.76
CA VAL A 64 1.25 10.51 5.91
C VAL A 64 1.81 10.98 7.27
N ASN A 65 1.67 10.15 8.31
CA ASN A 65 2.23 10.38 9.65
C ASN A 65 3.62 9.74 9.86
N ASN A 66 4.28 9.26 8.79
CA ASN A 66 5.57 8.56 8.85
C ASN A 66 5.60 7.43 9.90
N PRO A 67 4.71 6.43 9.80
CA PRO A 67 4.66 5.35 10.75
C PRO A 67 5.90 4.44 10.64
N SER A 68 6.32 3.81 11.73
CA SER A 68 7.37 2.79 11.73
C SER A 68 6.87 1.42 11.25
N VAL A 69 5.55 1.20 11.33
CA VAL A 69 4.89 -0.06 10.96
C VAL A 69 3.67 0.23 10.12
N LEU A 70 3.53 -0.47 9.00
CA LEU A 70 2.32 -0.49 8.17
C LEU A 70 1.63 -1.84 8.30
N LEU A 71 0.36 -1.83 8.70
CA LEU A 71 -0.50 -3.01 8.72
C LEU A 71 -1.36 -3.01 7.45
N ALA A 72 -1.27 -4.06 6.66
CA ALA A 72 -2.00 -4.24 5.42
C ALA A 72 -2.82 -5.53 5.48
N ASP A 73 -4.12 -5.38 5.73
CA ASP A 73 -5.06 -6.49 5.80
C ASP A 73 -5.72 -6.67 4.43
N GLU A 74 -5.46 -7.82 3.80
CA GLU A 74 -5.94 -8.19 2.46
C GLU A 74 -5.84 -7.07 1.40
N ALA A 75 -4.74 -6.31 1.44
CA ALA A 75 -4.56 -5.11 0.63
C ALA A 75 -4.58 -5.36 -0.90
N THR A 76 -4.56 -6.61 -1.34
CA THR A 76 -4.61 -7.02 -2.74
C THR A 76 -5.84 -7.88 -3.09
N GLY A 77 -6.70 -8.21 -2.12
CA GLY A 77 -7.77 -9.19 -2.27
C GLY A 77 -8.84 -8.86 -3.33
N ASN A 78 -9.04 -7.59 -3.63
CA ASN A 78 -10.03 -7.11 -4.61
C ASN A 78 -9.37 -6.52 -5.88
N LEU A 79 -8.09 -6.81 -6.12
CA LEU A 79 -7.33 -6.30 -7.25
C LEU A 79 -7.04 -7.42 -8.26
N ASP A 80 -6.88 -7.05 -9.52
CA ASP A 80 -6.36 -7.96 -10.52
C ASP A 80 -4.90 -8.34 -10.21
N THR A 81 -4.42 -9.42 -10.83
CA THR A 81 -3.09 -9.97 -10.56
C THR A 81 -1.98 -8.94 -10.76
N ARG A 82 -2.00 -8.19 -11.86
CA ARG A 82 -0.97 -7.22 -12.18
C ARG A 82 -0.94 -6.09 -11.14
N THR A 83 -2.11 -5.51 -10.85
CA THR A 83 -2.27 -4.45 -9.84
C THR A 83 -1.86 -4.94 -8.44
N SER A 84 -2.13 -6.20 -8.11
CA SER A 84 -1.67 -6.83 -6.86
C SER A 84 -0.15 -6.85 -6.75
N PHE A 85 0.55 -7.21 -7.82
CA PHE A 85 2.02 -7.18 -7.84
C PHE A 85 2.60 -5.77 -7.85
N GLU A 86 1.90 -4.78 -8.40
CA GLU A 86 2.29 -3.37 -8.26
C GLU A 86 2.23 -2.91 -6.80
N ILE A 87 1.19 -3.31 -6.04
CA ILE A 87 1.08 -3.00 -4.61
C ILE A 87 2.15 -3.75 -3.80
N LEU A 88 2.43 -5.01 -4.12
CA LEU A 88 3.51 -5.76 -3.47
C LEU A 88 4.89 -5.15 -3.73
N THR A 89 5.14 -4.70 -4.95
CA THR A 89 6.37 -3.97 -5.30
C THR A 89 6.51 -2.72 -4.43
N LEU A 90 5.45 -1.92 -4.32
CA LEU A 90 5.43 -0.75 -3.44
C LEU A 90 5.72 -1.12 -1.98
N PHE A 91 5.17 -2.23 -1.46
CA PHE A 91 5.47 -2.68 -0.10
C PHE A 91 6.93 -3.10 0.07
N GLN A 92 7.52 -3.80 -0.90
CA GLN A 92 8.94 -4.15 -0.85
C GLN A 92 9.85 -2.92 -0.91
N GLU A 93 9.50 -1.90 -1.70
CA GLU A 93 10.22 -0.61 -1.75
C GLU A 93 10.13 0.12 -0.40
N LEU A 94 8.93 0.22 0.19
CA LEU A 94 8.74 0.84 1.51
C LEU A 94 9.52 0.09 2.61
N HIS A 95 9.59 -1.23 2.52
CA HIS A 95 10.39 -2.05 3.45
C HIS A 95 11.89 -1.80 3.27
N ALA A 96 12.38 -1.71 2.04
CA ALA A 96 13.77 -1.37 1.74
C ALA A 96 14.17 0.02 2.27
N ASP A 97 13.22 0.96 2.31
CA ASP A 97 13.37 2.29 2.95
C ASP A 97 13.35 2.23 4.50
N GLY A 98 13.28 1.04 5.11
CA GLY A 98 13.36 0.82 6.56
C GLY A 98 12.01 0.70 7.28
N MET A 99 10.88 0.65 6.55
CA MET A 99 9.56 0.47 7.16
C MET A 99 9.29 -1.01 7.47
N THR A 100 8.68 -1.29 8.63
CA THR A 100 8.15 -2.62 8.90
C THR A 100 6.78 -2.76 8.25
N ILE A 101 6.61 -3.77 7.38
CA ILE A 101 5.32 -4.09 6.75
C ILE A 101 4.79 -5.41 7.34
N ILE A 102 3.58 -5.39 7.87
CA ILE A 102 2.84 -6.59 8.27
C ILE A 102 1.68 -6.76 7.30
N PHE A 103 1.77 -7.78 6.47
CA PHE A 103 0.78 -8.08 5.44
C PHE A 103 -0.04 -9.30 5.85
N VAL A 104 -1.36 -9.13 6.01
CA VAL A 104 -2.29 -10.23 6.30
C VAL A 104 -2.91 -10.69 4.98
N THR A 105 -2.79 -11.97 4.68
CA THR A 105 -3.33 -12.57 3.48
C THR A 105 -3.71 -14.03 3.70
N HIS A 106 -4.73 -14.50 3.02
CA HIS A 106 -5.06 -15.92 2.91
C HIS A 106 -4.41 -16.59 1.68
N ASN A 107 -3.69 -15.83 0.85
CA ASN A 107 -3.00 -16.35 -0.33
C ASN A 107 -1.55 -16.75 0.04
N PRO A 108 -1.22 -18.06 0.05
CA PRO A 108 0.11 -18.54 0.42
C PRO A 108 1.20 -18.16 -0.61
N GLU A 109 0.83 -17.88 -1.86
CA GLU A 109 1.77 -17.43 -2.89
C GLU A 109 2.38 -16.07 -2.53
N ILE A 110 1.55 -15.16 -2.01
CA ILE A 110 1.97 -13.82 -1.57
C ILE A 110 2.99 -13.90 -0.42
N ALA A 111 2.91 -14.92 0.44
CA ALA A 111 3.85 -15.11 1.54
C ALA A 111 5.31 -15.27 1.07
N SER A 112 5.54 -15.76 -0.15
CA SER A 112 6.88 -15.91 -0.74
C SER A 112 7.61 -14.58 -1.00
N TYR A 113 6.87 -13.46 -0.99
CA TYR A 113 7.42 -12.10 -1.18
C TYR A 113 7.76 -11.40 0.14
N SER A 114 7.62 -12.08 1.28
CA SER A 114 7.96 -11.57 2.61
C SER A 114 9.14 -12.31 3.22
N SER A 115 9.87 -11.64 4.13
CA SER A 115 11.03 -12.21 4.84
C SER A 115 10.65 -13.19 5.95
N ARG A 116 9.40 -13.11 6.47
CA ARG A 116 8.91 -13.98 7.56
C ARG A 116 7.43 -14.23 7.38
N THR A 117 7.02 -15.47 7.59
CA THR A 117 5.62 -15.88 7.51
C THR A 117 5.17 -16.48 8.84
N ILE A 118 4.12 -15.91 9.42
CA ILE A 118 3.47 -16.42 10.63
C ILE A 118 2.11 -16.99 10.22
N THR A 119 1.92 -18.29 10.39
CA THR A 119 0.64 -18.95 10.08
C THR A 119 -0.23 -19.04 11.32
N LEU A 120 -1.42 -18.45 11.23
CA LEU A 120 -2.44 -18.49 12.27
C LEU A 120 -3.56 -19.45 11.89
N ARG A 121 -4.03 -20.26 12.84
CA ARG A 121 -5.22 -21.09 12.68
C ARG A 121 -5.93 -21.22 14.02
N ASP A 122 -7.24 -20.97 14.05
CA ASP A 122 -8.08 -21.03 15.26
C ASP A 122 -7.53 -20.14 16.41
N GLY A 123 -7.03 -18.95 16.05
CA GLY A 123 -6.46 -18.00 17.02
C GLY A 123 -5.08 -18.37 17.57
N LEU A 124 -4.46 -19.46 17.07
CA LEU A 124 -3.15 -19.94 17.54
C LEU A 124 -2.11 -19.85 16.44
N VAL A 125 -0.87 -19.52 16.83
CA VAL A 125 0.30 -19.60 15.93
C VAL A 125 0.60 -21.08 15.66
N ARG A 126 0.52 -21.49 14.41
CA ARG A 126 0.80 -22.87 13.95
C ARG A 126 2.19 -23.00 13.35
N ALA A 127 2.68 -21.95 12.73
CA ALA A 127 4.04 -21.90 12.20
C ALA A 127 4.57 -20.47 12.23
N ASP A 128 5.88 -20.37 12.37
CA ASP A 128 6.65 -19.13 12.28
C ASP A 128 7.93 -19.49 11.50
N LYS A 129 8.07 -18.97 10.30
CA LYS A 129 9.13 -19.33 9.37
C LYS A 129 9.82 -18.11 8.81
N GLN A 130 11.14 -18.10 8.83
CA GLN A 130 11.97 -17.20 8.04
C GLN A 130 11.97 -17.66 6.58
N ASN A 131 12.00 -16.71 5.66
CA ASN A 131 12.13 -16.97 4.23
C ASN A 131 13.50 -16.44 3.77
N ASP A 132 14.42 -17.36 3.51
CA ASP A 132 15.79 -17.04 3.06
C ASP A 132 15.84 -16.76 1.54
N ASN A 133 14.76 -17.03 0.80
CA ASN A 133 14.66 -16.79 -0.64
C ASN A 133 13.43 -15.93 -0.96
N ILE A 134 13.51 -14.64 -0.64
CA ILE A 134 12.43 -13.69 -0.86
C ILE A 134 12.31 -13.39 -2.36
N LEU A 135 11.12 -13.64 -2.93
CA LEU A 135 10.86 -13.31 -4.32
C LEU A 135 10.71 -11.80 -4.51
N SER A 136 11.16 -11.30 -5.67
CA SER A 136 10.97 -9.90 -6.04
C SER A 136 9.63 -9.72 -6.76
N ALA A 137 8.74 -8.92 -6.17
CA ALA A 137 7.47 -8.57 -6.80
C ALA A 137 7.69 -7.78 -8.11
N ALA A 138 8.71 -6.93 -8.16
CA ALA A 138 9.07 -6.16 -9.35
C ALA A 138 9.52 -7.08 -10.51
N GLU A 139 10.28 -8.14 -10.23
CA GLU A 139 10.68 -9.10 -11.27
C GLU A 139 9.47 -9.92 -11.76
N THR A 140 8.62 -10.38 -10.86
CA THR A 140 7.38 -11.07 -11.24
C THR A 140 6.47 -10.16 -12.08
N LEU A 141 6.33 -8.90 -11.72
CA LEU A 141 5.54 -7.92 -12.45
C LEU A 141 6.00 -7.76 -13.92
N LYS A 142 7.29 -7.86 -14.20
CA LYS A 142 7.85 -7.81 -15.57
C LYS A 142 7.42 -9.00 -16.43
N THR A 143 7.15 -10.15 -15.83
CA THR A 143 6.72 -11.37 -16.55
C THR A 143 5.22 -11.40 -16.84
N LEU A 144 4.43 -10.55 -16.15
CA LEU A 144 2.99 -10.52 -16.34
C LEU A 144 2.61 -9.77 -17.63
N PRO A 145 1.56 -10.23 -18.32
CA PRO A 145 1.09 -9.54 -19.53
C PRO A 145 0.69 -8.10 -19.21
N VAL A 146 1.11 -7.18 -20.09
CA VAL A 146 0.64 -5.79 -20.05
C VAL A 146 -0.82 -5.78 -20.52
N PRO A 147 -1.75 -5.14 -19.79
CA PRO A 147 -3.11 -4.94 -20.29
C PRO A 147 -3.02 -4.26 -21.66
N LYS A 148 -3.69 -4.84 -22.65
CA LYS A 148 -3.89 -4.13 -23.92
C LYS A 148 -4.89 -3.02 -23.61
N ASP A 149 -4.49 -1.77 -23.85
CA ASP A 149 -5.41 -0.64 -23.84
C ASP A 149 -6.52 -0.95 -24.87
N GLU A 150 -7.76 -1.12 -24.40
CA GLU A 150 -8.95 -1.19 -25.23
C GLU A 150 -9.42 0.21 -25.59
#